data_8636c7f8fed4a57dfceb6439cdef79db
#
_entry.id   8636c7f8fed4a57dfceb6439cdef79db
#
_cell.length_a   1.000
_cell.length_b   1.000
_cell.length_c   1.000
_cell.angle_alpha   90.00
_cell.angle_beta   90.00
_cell.angle_gamma   90.00
#
_symmetry.space_group_name_H-M   'P 1'
#
loop_
_entity.id
_entity.type
_entity.pdbx_description
1 polymer ?
#
loop_
_entity_poly.entity_id
_entity_poly.type
_entity_poly.pdbx_seq_one_letter_code
_entity_poly.pdbx_strand_id
1 'polypeptide(L)'
;MPDTTTGVVVIGGGSTGAGVLRDLAMRGIDAILVEKGDLASGTTGRSHGLLHSGGRYCVNDLAAAIECVEEGRILRRIAKATVEDTGGYFVSVSEEDEAWEPRFTEGCQKAGITCERISVEEARRREPALSANVRTAFWIPEDGHLDPFYLVMGNVSSARRRGAQVRTYTEVTGFLKTGNQVSGVVTRDVMTGEETTIACKAVINATGAWAGFVARLLDVEVKVVPVKGVMVVLSRRLAHAAINRCHKPGDGDIVVPGLSVAILGTTSVKVPDPEVLPIEWDEVRRMIEEGAKMLDGVTTARAMRAYAGVRPLYDLGAEAEGREMSRNFAVIDHEARDGIAGFTSIVGGKVTTYRLMAQRVTDAVAHRLGVTTPCPTADVPLNDRADEFDQLRHRPAQMGMPKPHPDELALQPLLCECELVRPQDADPWFADPAVRTLEDIRRRTRAGMGPCQAAICSYRLAGRLVTERHLDGPAATRAMADFLETRWRGVRQVFWGSQLRQAQVTAGVHEELFNLDRQLTLDGSR
;
A
#
# COMPACT_ATOMS: atom_id res chain seq x y z
N MET A 1 -36.34 7.38 -7.07
CA MET A 1 -35.72 6.23 -7.76
C MET A 1 -34.22 6.32 -7.47
N PRO A 2 -33.47 5.22 -7.46
CA PRO A 2 -32.02 5.31 -7.28
C PRO A 2 -31.36 6.07 -8.44
N ASP A 3 -30.29 6.81 -8.14
CA ASP A 3 -29.59 7.66 -9.12
C ASP A 3 -28.78 6.81 -10.10
N THR A 4 -28.33 5.64 -9.65
CA THR A 4 -27.52 4.69 -10.45
C THR A 4 -27.90 3.25 -10.10
N THR A 5 -27.72 2.33 -11.05
CA THR A 5 -27.95 0.89 -10.86
C THR A 5 -26.73 0.11 -11.34
N THR A 6 -26.36 -0.95 -10.63
CA THR A 6 -25.25 -1.86 -10.99
C THR A 6 -25.54 -3.29 -10.49
N GLY A 7 -24.74 -4.26 -10.91
CA GLY A 7 -24.81 -5.64 -10.40
C GLY A 7 -24.27 -5.72 -8.96
N VAL A 8 -23.06 -5.19 -8.73
CA VAL A 8 -22.37 -5.26 -7.43
C VAL A 8 -21.76 -3.90 -7.07
N VAL A 9 -21.91 -3.49 -5.82
CA VAL A 9 -21.14 -2.38 -5.24
C VAL A 9 -19.99 -2.95 -4.41
N VAL A 10 -18.76 -2.50 -4.68
CA VAL A 10 -17.58 -2.82 -3.89
C VAL A 10 -17.22 -1.60 -3.05
N ILE A 11 -17.22 -1.73 -1.72
CA ILE A 11 -16.85 -0.65 -0.80
C ILE A 11 -15.38 -0.81 -0.41
N GLY A 12 -14.56 0.20 -0.72
CA GLY A 12 -13.13 0.27 -0.38
C GLY A 12 -12.19 0.12 -1.58
N GLY A 13 -11.35 1.15 -1.79
CA GLY A 13 -10.39 1.28 -2.90
C GLY A 13 -8.97 0.81 -2.56
N GLY A 14 -8.80 -0.10 -1.60
CA GLY A 14 -7.53 -0.77 -1.31
C GLY A 14 -7.22 -1.91 -2.28
N SER A 15 -6.12 -2.64 -2.04
CA SER A 15 -5.70 -3.76 -2.90
C SER A 15 -6.79 -4.83 -3.06
N THR A 16 -7.47 -5.20 -1.97
CA THR A 16 -8.53 -6.21 -2.00
C THR A 16 -9.73 -5.74 -2.83
N GLY A 17 -10.25 -4.52 -2.57
CA GLY A 17 -11.40 -4.01 -3.33
C GLY A 17 -11.09 -3.78 -4.80
N ALA A 18 -9.88 -3.31 -5.14
CA ALA A 18 -9.45 -3.20 -6.53
C ALA A 18 -9.33 -4.57 -7.22
N GLY A 19 -8.85 -5.59 -6.50
CA GLY A 19 -8.82 -6.98 -6.96
C GLY A 19 -10.22 -7.54 -7.19
N VAL A 20 -11.15 -7.29 -6.27
CA VAL A 20 -12.57 -7.68 -6.38
C VAL A 20 -13.21 -7.03 -7.60
N LEU A 21 -13.04 -5.71 -7.77
CA LEU A 21 -13.57 -5.00 -8.93
C LEU A 21 -13.08 -5.61 -10.25
N ARG A 22 -11.77 -5.94 -10.31
CA ARG A 22 -11.17 -6.58 -11.48
C ARG A 22 -11.76 -7.97 -11.74
N ASP A 23 -11.87 -8.79 -10.71
CA ASP A 23 -12.40 -10.15 -10.86
C ASP A 23 -13.87 -10.15 -11.29
N LEU A 24 -14.72 -9.29 -10.68
CA LEU A 24 -16.11 -9.09 -11.10
C LEU A 24 -16.19 -8.70 -12.59
N ALA A 25 -15.44 -7.68 -12.99
CA ALA A 25 -15.41 -7.19 -14.37
C ALA A 25 -14.94 -8.28 -15.37
N MET A 26 -13.95 -9.09 -14.99
CA MET A 26 -13.44 -10.18 -15.82
C MET A 26 -14.42 -11.36 -15.95
N ARG A 27 -15.33 -11.52 -14.98
CA ARG A 27 -16.41 -12.50 -15.04
C ARG A 27 -17.68 -11.96 -15.73
N GLY A 28 -17.64 -10.71 -16.22
CA GLY A 28 -18.78 -10.06 -16.89
C GLY A 28 -19.86 -9.56 -15.91
N ILE A 29 -19.50 -9.38 -14.64
CA ILE A 29 -20.40 -8.83 -13.62
C ILE A 29 -20.20 -7.31 -13.58
N ASP A 30 -21.27 -6.56 -13.83
CA ASP A 30 -21.26 -5.10 -13.73
C ASP A 30 -21.03 -4.66 -12.29
N ALA A 31 -20.07 -3.75 -12.07
CA ALA A 31 -19.66 -3.36 -10.73
C ALA A 31 -19.22 -1.89 -10.64
N ILE A 32 -19.53 -1.28 -9.48
CA ILE A 32 -19.07 0.05 -9.08
C ILE A 32 -18.26 -0.08 -7.79
N LEU A 33 -17.02 0.40 -7.80
CA LEU A 33 -16.23 0.57 -6.58
C LEU A 33 -16.44 1.97 -6.04
N VAL A 34 -16.74 2.07 -4.74
CA VAL A 34 -16.83 3.34 -4.00
C VAL A 34 -15.73 3.41 -2.93
N GLU A 35 -15.03 4.55 -2.86
CA GLU A 35 -13.94 4.80 -1.90
C GLU A 35 -14.10 6.19 -1.30
N LYS A 36 -14.10 6.29 0.04
CA LYS A 36 -14.29 7.58 0.74
C LYS A 36 -13.14 8.58 0.51
N GLY A 37 -11.96 8.09 0.23
CA GLY A 37 -10.80 8.90 -0.13
C GLY A 37 -10.39 8.65 -1.57
N ASP A 38 -9.08 8.64 -1.82
CA ASP A 38 -8.51 8.18 -3.07
C ASP A 38 -8.09 6.71 -3.00
N LEU A 39 -7.91 6.09 -4.14
CA LEU A 39 -7.41 4.72 -4.25
C LEU A 39 -6.10 4.52 -3.49
N ALA A 40 -5.97 3.40 -2.80
CA ALA A 40 -4.81 3.06 -1.95
C ALA A 40 -4.51 4.08 -0.83
N SER A 41 -5.46 4.90 -0.41
CA SER A 41 -5.27 5.90 0.66
C SER A 41 -5.21 5.28 2.07
N GLY A 42 -5.80 4.09 2.27
CA GLY A 42 -5.83 3.35 3.52
C GLY A 42 -4.59 2.48 3.77
N THR A 43 -4.78 1.31 4.37
CA THR A 43 -3.72 0.35 4.77
C THR A 43 -2.78 -0.01 3.62
N THR A 44 -3.31 -0.21 2.42
CA THR A 44 -2.54 -0.62 1.24
C THR A 44 -1.39 0.33 0.93
N GLY A 45 -1.65 1.63 0.81
CA GLY A 45 -0.64 2.63 0.50
C GLY A 45 0.22 3.06 1.70
N ARG A 46 -0.03 2.48 2.87
CA ARG A 46 0.74 2.70 4.10
C ARG A 46 1.49 1.45 4.55
N SER A 47 1.74 0.50 3.65
CA SER A 47 2.58 -0.68 3.87
C SER A 47 4.05 -0.38 3.52
N HIS A 48 4.96 -1.27 3.92
CA HIS A 48 6.38 -1.18 3.51
C HIS A 48 6.65 -1.76 2.12
N GLY A 49 5.63 -2.34 1.47
CA GLY A 49 5.76 -2.86 0.12
C GLY A 49 6.52 -4.18 -0.03
N LEU A 50 6.77 -4.94 1.05
CA LEU A 50 7.39 -6.27 0.92
C LEU A 50 6.43 -7.25 0.23
N LEU A 51 6.87 -7.84 -0.88
CA LEU A 51 6.28 -9.03 -1.45
C LEU A 51 6.79 -10.22 -0.65
N HIS A 52 5.96 -10.69 0.28
CA HIS A 52 6.36 -11.74 1.22
C HIS A 52 6.48 -13.11 0.55
N SER A 53 7.63 -13.76 0.71
CA SER A 53 7.80 -15.19 0.44
C SER A 53 6.97 -16.09 1.37
N GLY A 54 6.61 -15.59 2.55
CA GLY A 54 6.03 -16.38 3.64
C GLY A 54 7.02 -16.73 4.73
N GLY A 55 8.33 -16.51 4.56
CA GLY A 55 9.37 -16.86 5.52
C GLY A 55 9.15 -16.32 6.93
N ARG A 56 8.55 -15.14 7.06
CA ARG A 56 8.18 -14.56 8.37
C ARG A 56 7.04 -15.28 9.10
N TYR A 57 6.30 -16.12 8.39
CA TYR A 57 5.11 -16.82 8.93
C TYR A 57 5.35 -18.33 9.06
N CYS A 58 6.33 -18.90 8.39
CA CYS A 58 6.52 -20.33 8.19
C CYS A 58 6.63 -21.15 9.51
N VAL A 59 7.01 -20.51 10.62
CA VAL A 59 7.11 -21.17 11.93
C VAL A 59 5.78 -21.12 12.71
N ASN A 60 5.07 -19.99 12.67
CA ASN A 60 3.93 -19.74 13.55
C ASN A 60 2.58 -19.80 12.82
N ASP A 61 2.56 -19.64 11.49
CA ASP A 61 1.34 -19.61 10.67
C ASP A 61 1.65 -20.21 9.29
N LEU A 62 1.76 -21.52 9.24
CA LEU A 62 2.15 -22.27 8.03
C LEU A 62 1.18 -22.03 6.86
N ALA A 63 -0.12 -21.95 7.14
CA ALA A 63 -1.12 -21.70 6.11
C ALA A 63 -0.90 -20.32 5.46
N ALA A 64 -0.66 -19.27 6.26
CA ALA A 64 -0.34 -17.95 5.75
C ALA A 64 1.00 -17.91 4.98
N ALA A 65 1.96 -18.75 5.33
CA ALA A 65 3.22 -18.87 4.60
C ALA A 65 3.01 -19.50 3.20
N ILE A 66 2.25 -20.59 3.12
CA ILE A 66 1.90 -21.25 1.85
C ILE A 66 1.16 -20.29 0.92
N GLU A 67 0.13 -19.61 1.42
CA GLU A 67 -0.60 -18.60 0.63
C GLU A 67 0.32 -17.49 0.09
N CYS A 68 1.29 -17.05 0.90
CA CYS A 68 2.23 -16.01 0.48
C CYS A 68 3.13 -16.47 -0.67
N VAL A 69 3.73 -17.64 -0.57
CA VAL A 69 4.64 -18.13 -1.60
C VAL A 69 3.92 -18.40 -2.92
N GLU A 70 2.71 -18.99 -2.85
CA GLU A 70 1.89 -19.26 -4.03
C GLU A 70 1.44 -17.97 -4.72
N GLU A 71 0.84 -17.04 -3.97
CA GLU A 71 0.39 -15.76 -4.51
C GLU A 71 1.56 -14.88 -4.95
N GLY A 72 2.69 -14.90 -4.26
CA GLY A 72 3.90 -14.21 -4.66
C GLY A 72 4.40 -14.66 -6.04
N ARG A 73 4.37 -15.97 -6.33
CA ARG A 73 4.70 -16.53 -7.66
C ARG A 73 3.69 -16.09 -8.73
N ILE A 74 2.40 -16.02 -8.39
CA ILE A 74 1.36 -15.52 -9.30
C ILE A 74 1.62 -14.03 -9.59
N LEU A 75 1.83 -13.20 -8.56
CA LEU A 75 2.03 -11.75 -8.73
C LEU A 75 3.25 -11.41 -9.59
N ARG A 76 4.35 -12.16 -9.46
CA ARG A 76 5.52 -12.00 -10.35
C ARG A 76 5.17 -12.24 -11.82
N ARG A 77 4.22 -13.15 -12.09
CA ARG A 77 3.77 -13.44 -13.45
C ARG A 77 2.81 -12.39 -13.99
N ILE A 78 1.80 -12.01 -13.19
CA ILE A 78 0.70 -11.15 -13.66
C ILE A 78 0.92 -9.66 -13.42
N ALA A 79 1.80 -9.26 -12.49
CA ALA A 79 2.00 -7.89 -12.03
C ALA A 79 3.45 -7.41 -12.19
N LYS A 80 4.15 -7.85 -13.24
CA LYS A 80 5.58 -7.57 -13.49
C LYS A 80 5.97 -6.10 -13.36
N ALA A 81 5.11 -5.18 -13.80
CA ALA A 81 5.38 -3.76 -13.72
C ALA A 81 5.30 -3.19 -12.29
N THR A 82 4.74 -3.94 -11.34
CA THR A 82 4.58 -3.51 -9.95
C THR A 82 5.51 -4.24 -8.99
N VAL A 83 6.16 -5.30 -9.45
CA VAL A 83 7.07 -6.14 -8.65
C VAL A 83 8.52 -5.87 -9.06
N GLU A 84 9.36 -5.62 -8.07
CA GLU A 84 10.80 -5.61 -8.19
C GLU A 84 11.33 -6.92 -7.57
N ASP A 85 11.92 -7.78 -8.39
CA ASP A 85 12.47 -9.07 -7.99
C ASP A 85 13.82 -8.89 -7.27
N THR A 86 13.77 -8.37 -6.05
CA THR A 86 14.98 -8.12 -5.26
C THR A 86 15.52 -9.36 -4.58
N GLY A 87 14.69 -10.40 -4.41
CA GLY A 87 14.96 -11.45 -3.45
C GLY A 87 15.00 -10.90 -2.02
N GLY A 88 15.39 -11.74 -1.08
CA GLY A 88 15.55 -11.35 0.31
C GLY A 88 16.54 -12.21 1.07
N TYR A 89 17.13 -11.63 2.10
CA TYR A 89 17.93 -12.32 3.09
C TYR A 89 17.18 -12.45 4.39
N PHE A 90 17.35 -13.59 5.05
CA PHE A 90 17.08 -13.75 6.48
C PHE A 90 18.43 -13.91 7.18
N VAL A 91 18.76 -12.96 8.05
CA VAL A 91 20.08 -12.87 8.69
C VAL A 91 19.97 -13.04 10.21
N SER A 92 20.88 -13.82 10.79
CA SER A 92 21.04 -13.90 12.24
C SER A 92 22.14 -12.94 12.67
N VAL A 93 21.88 -12.16 13.73
CA VAL A 93 22.84 -11.18 14.27
C VAL A 93 23.20 -11.46 15.73
N SER A 94 22.66 -12.52 16.32
CA SER A 94 22.91 -12.97 17.69
C SER A 94 22.82 -14.48 17.80
N GLU A 95 23.28 -15.07 18.92
CA GLU A 95 23.13 -16.49 19.21
C GLU A 95 21.67 -16.91 19.39
N GLU A 96 20.83 -16.01 19.89
CA GLU A 96 19.39 -16.23 20.01
C GLU A 96 18.74 -16.38 18.62
N ASP A 97 19.18 -15.59 17.65
CA ASP A 97 18.71 -15.71 16.26
C ASP A 97 19.16 -17.05 15.66
N GLU A 98 20.42 -17.46 15.87
CA GLU A 98 20.93 -18.76 15.39
C GLU A 98 20.14 -19.94 15.97
N ALA A 99 19.70 -19.83 17.22
CA ALA A 99 18.85 -20.85 17.84
C ALA A 99 17.46 -20.98 17.19
N TRP A 100 17.00 -19.98 16.46
CA TRP A 100 15.73 -19.98 15.70
C TRP A 100 15.85 -20.66 14.33
N GLU A 101 17.03 -20.72 13.72
CA GLU A 101 17.28 -21.19 12.36
C GLU A 101 16.72 -22.60 12.05
N PRO A 102 16.84 -23.61 12.94
CA PRO A 102 16.31 -24.94 12.64
C PRO A 102 14.80 -24.93 12.43
N ARG A 103 14.06 -24.16 13.25
CA ARG A 103 12.60 -24.01 13.11
C ARG A 103 12.23 -23.24 11.84
N PHE A 104 13.03 -22.22 11.52
CA PHE A 104 12.83 -21.40 10.32
C PHE A 104 13.04 -22.23 9.04
N THR A 105 14.13 -22.98 8.94
CA THR A 105 14.43 -23.81 7.75
C THR A 105 13.42 -24.93 7.58
N GLU A 106 13.02 -25.60 8.66
CA GLU A 106 11.95 -26.61 8.64
C GLU A 106 10.61 -26.00 8.18
N GLY A 107 10.27 -24.80 8.71
CA GLY A 107 9.08 -24.08 8.31
C GLY A 107 9.08 -23.68 6.83
N CYS A 108 10.20 -23.19 6.31
CA CYS A 108 10.37 -22.89 4.89
C CYS A 108 10.16 -24.14 4.02
N GLN A 109 10.75 -25.27 4.40
CA GLN A 109 10.59 -26.53 3.69
C GLN A 109 9.11 -26.98 3.67
N LYS A 110 8.41 -26.93 4.79
CA LYS A 110 6.99 -27.27 4.87
C LYS A 110 6.10 -26.35 4.04
N ALA A 111 6.46 -25.08 3.94
CA ALA A 111 5.72 -24.10 3.15
C ALA A 111 6.07 -24.11 1.65
N GLY A 112 7.08 -24.88 1.22
CA GLY A 112 7.54 -24.86 -0.16
C GLY A 112 8.28 -23.58 -0.56
N ILE A 113 8.90 -22.90 0.42
CA ILE A 113 9.71 -21.69 0.22
C ILE A 113 11.15 -22.11 -0.07
N THR A 114 11.74 -21.55 -1.12
CA THR A 114 13.15 -21.76 -1.44
C THR A 114 14.00 -21.05 -0.38
N CYS A 115 14.78 -21.81 0.39
CA CYS A 115 15.61 -21.29 1.47
C CYS A 115 17.02 -21.87 1.34
N GLU A 116 17.96 -21.03 0.90
CA GLU A 116 19.35 -21.42 0.67
C GLU A 116 20.25 -20.79 1.74
N ARG A 117 20.93 -21.62 2.54
CA ARG A 117 21.97 -21.12 3.45
C ARG A 117 23.21 -20.79 2.63
N ILE A 118 23.68 -19.55 2.70
CA ILE A 118 24.89 -19.09 2.03
C ILE A 118 25.92 -18.61 3.04
N SER A 119 27.20 -18.57 2.65
CA SER A 119 28.23 -18.03 3.54
C SER A 119 28.05 -16.52 3.74
N VAL A 120 28.47 -16.01 4.89
CA VAL A 120 28.40 -14.58 5.20
C VAL A 120 29.25 -13.75 4.25
N GLU A 121 30.39 -14.31 3.80
CA GLU A 121 31.27 -13.70 2.81
C GLU A 121 30.55 -13.53 1.46
N GLU A 122 29.84 -14.56 1.03
CA GLU A 122 29.05 -14.50 -0.20
C GLU A 122 27.87 -13.54 -0.06
N ALA A 123 27.17 -13.56 1.09
CA ALA A 123 26.10 -12.63 1.37
C ALA A 123 26.58 -11.16 1.32
N ARG A 124 27.73 -10.86 1.95
CA ARG A 124 28.34 -9.51 1.91
C ARG A 124 28.88 -9.12 0.54
N ARG A 125 29.33 -10.08 -0.24
CA ARG A 125 29.74 -9.80 -1.62
C ARG A 125 28.56 -9.36 -2.49
N ARG A 126 27.41 -10.01 -2.32
CA ARG A 126 26.16 -9.66 -3.04
C ARG A 126 25.48 -8.41 -2.44
N GLU A 127 25.54 -8.24 -1.13
CA GLU A 127 24.95 -7.14 -0.37
C GLU A 127 25.99 -6.51 0.57
N PRO A 128 26.83 -5.59 0.04
CA PRO A 128 27.94 -5.00 0.81
C PRO A 128 27.52 -4.21 2.04
N ALA A 129 26.25 -3.79 2.13
CA ALA A 129 25.72 -3.06 3.25
C ALA A 129 25.32 -3.95 4.45
N LEU A 130 25.44 -5.27 4.34
CA LEU A 130 25.19 -6.16 5.48
C LEU A 130 26.16 -5.87 6.62
N SER A 131 25.61 -5.66 7.81
CA SER A 131 26.36 -5.32 9.01
C SER A 131 27.43 -6.36 9.36
N ALA A 132 28.53 -5.91 9.96
CA ALA A 132 29.54 -6.79 10.55
C ALA A 132 28.97 -7.73 11.62
N ASN A 133 27.83 -7.41 12.22
CA ASN A 133 27.13 -8.26 13.19
C ASN A 133 26.45 -9.49 12.59
N VAL A 134 26.30 -9.56 11.26
CA VAL A 134 25.67 -10.71 10.60
C VAL A 134 26.54 -11.95 10.76
N ARG A 135 25.98 -12.98 11.38
CA ARG A 135 26.63 -14.26 11.73
C ARG A 135 26.26 -15.38 10.74
N THR A 136 25.01 -15.35 10.26
CA THR A 136 24.51 -16.32 9.25
C THR A 136 23.57 -15.64 8.28
N ALA A 137 23.39 -16.23 7.09
CA ALA A 137 22.50 -15.70 6.07
C ALA A 137 21.79 -16.82 5.30
N PHE A 138 20.49 -16.63 5.07
CA PHE A 138 19.67 -17.45 4.18
C PHE A 138 19.17 -16.58 3.03
N TRP A 139 19.33 -17.07 1.82
CA TRP A 139 18.79 -16.42 0.62
C TRP A 139 17.41 -16.99 0.28
N ILE A 140 16.45 -16.12 0.06
CA ILE A 140 15.06 -16.44 -0.32
C ILE A 140 14.71 -15.65 -1.58
N PRO A 141 14.68 -16.26 -2.76
CA PRO A 141 14.38 -15.58 -4.01
C PRO A 141 12.92 -15.12 -4.13
N GLU A 142 11.99 -15.73 -3.36
CA GLU A 142 10.59 -15.38 -3.38
C GLU A 142 10.25 -14.08 -2.62
N ASP A 143 11.14 -13.51 -1.80
CA ASP A 143 10.96 -12.14 -1.30
C ASP A 143 11.16 -11.12 -2.42
N GLY A 144 10.59 -9.94 -2.28
CA GLY A 144 10.72 -8.87 -3.26
C GLY A 144 10.09 -7.57 -2.77
N HIS A 145 10.15 -6.54 -3.60
CA HIS A 145 9.41 -5.30 -3.36
C HIS A 145 8.19 -5.22 -4.30
N LEU A 146 7.07 -4.78 -3.77
CA LEU A 146 5.81 -4.57 -4.48
C LEU A 146 5.38 -3.11 -4.31
N ASP A 147 5.22 -2.37 -5.40
CA ASP A 147 4.61 -1.03 -5.34
C ASP A 147 3.09 -1.14 -5.16
N PRO A 148 2.55 -0.83 -3.97
CA PRO A 148 1.14 -1.03 -3.67
C PRO A 148 0.23 -0.06 -4.43
N PHE A 149 0.73 1.11 -4.83
CA PHE A 149 -0.05 2.09 -5.58
C PHE A 149 -0.26 1.62 -7.01
N TYR A 150 0.80 1.22 -7.69
CA TYR A 150 0.69 0.69 -9.05
C TYR A 150 -0.08 -0.63 -9.11
N LEU A 151 0.00 -1.45 -8.06
CA LEU A 151 -0.81 -2.66 -7.95
C LEU A 151 -2.31 -2.33 -8.00
N VAL A 152 -2.74 -1.35 -7.19
CA VAL A 152 -4.15 -0.92 -7.15
C VAL A 152 -4.55 -0.27 -8.47
N MET A 153 -3.74 0.64 -9.00
CA MET A 153 -4.02 1.31 -10.28
C MET A 153 -4.12 0.32 -11.44
N GLY A 154 -3.24 -0.70 -11.50
CA GLY A 154 -3.28 -1.75 -12.51
C GLY A 154 -4.55 -2.58 -12.46
N ASN A 155 -5.02 -2.96 -11.25
CA ASN A 155 -6.29 -3.67 -11.09
C ASN A 155 -7.48 -2.81 -11.53
N VAL A 156 -7.52 -1.55 -11.10
CA VAL A 156 -8.58 -0.59 -11.45
C VAL A 156 -8.60 -0.32 -12.95
N SER A 157 -7.46 -0.07 -13.57
CA SER A 157 -7.35 0.15 -15.02
C SER A 157 -7.85 -1.07 -15.79
N SER A 158 -7.41 -2.27 -15.40
CA SER A 158 -7.89 -3.53 -15.99
C SER A 158 -9.41 -3.71 -15.88
N ALA A 159 -10.01 -3.31 -14.74
CA ALA A 159 -11.46 -3.38 -14.53
C ALA A 159 -12.21 -2.33 -15.36
N ARG A 160 -11.73 -1.07 -15.37
CA ARG A 160 -12.34 0.03 -16.14
C ARG A 160 -12.40 -0.28 -17.65
N ARG A 161 -11.34 -0.89 -18.21
CA ARG A 161 -11.34 -1.34 -19.61
C ARG A 161 -12.42 -2.38 -19.92
N ARG A 162 -12.99 -3.01 -18.90
CA ARG A 162 -14.09 -4.00 -18.99
C ARG A 162 -15.44 -3.44 -18.53
N GLY A 163 -15.55 -2.11 -18.41
CA GLY A 163 -16.80 -1.41 -18.11
C GLY A 163 -17.05 -1.13 -16.63
N ALA A 164 -16.21 -1.61 -15.71
CA ALA A 164 -16.37 -1.30 -14.28
C ALA A 164 -16.15 0.20 -13.98
N GLN A 165 -16.87 0.72 -13.00
CA GLN A 165 -16.79 2.11 -12.60
C GLN A 165 -16.09 2.27 -11.24
N VAL A 166 -15.48 3.44 -11.02
CA VAL A 166 -14.85 3.80 -9.75
C VAL A 166 -15.28 5.20 -9.37
N ARG A 167 -15.75 5.36 -8.13
CA ARG A 167 -16.10 6.64 -7.51
C ARG A 167 -15.22 6.83 -6.28
N THR A 168 -14.22 7.70 -6.40
CA THR A 168 -13.38 8.18 -5.29
C THR A 168 -14.09 9.31 -4.56
N TYR A 169 -13.63 9.62 -3.34
CA TYR A 169 -14.25 10.64 -2.47
C TYR A 169 -15.74 10.41 -2.24
N THR A 170 -16.15 9.14 -2.25
CA THR A 170 -17.55 8.69 -2.13
C THR A 170 -17.65 7.75 -0.94
N GLU A 171 -18.19 8.27 0.16
CA GLU A 171 -18.39 7.54 1.41
C GLU A 171 -19.75 6.84 1.41
N VAL A 172 -19.80 5.57 1.82
CA VAL A 172 -21.07 4.89 2.10
C VAL A 172 -21.55 5.30 3.49
N THR A 173 -22.72 5.94 3.56
CA THR A 173 -23.33 6.43 4.79
C THR A 173 -24.53 5.59 5.23
N GLY A 174 -25.05 4.69 4.38
CA GLY A 174 -26.17 3.83 4.68
C GLY A 174 -26.44 2.79 3.60
N PHE A 175 -27.46 2.00 3.81
CA PHE A 175 -27.88 0.93 2.90
C PHE A 175 -29.37 1.05 2.55
N LEU A 176 -29.71 0.72 1.30
CA LEU A 176 -31.08 0.48 0.88
C LEU A 176 -31.43 -0.98 1.15
N LYS A 177 -32.60 -1.24 1.72
CA LYS A 177 -33.06 -2.59 2.09
C LYS A 177 -34.49 -2.84 1.60
N THR A 178 -34.76 -4.08 1.23
CA THR A 178 -36.11 -4.60 1.02
C THR A 178 -36.25 -5.86 1.89
N GLY A 179 -36.92 -5.71 3.02
CA GLY A 179 -36.90 -6.71 4.09
C GLY A 179 -35.46 -6.90 4.62
N ASN A 180 -34.98 -8.13 4.60
CA ASN A 180 -33.60 -8.48 5.01
C ASN A 180 -32.58 -8.45 3.84
N GLN A 181 -33.03 -8.11 2.63
CA GLN A 181 -32.16 -8.02 1.45
C GLN A 181 -31.60 -6.62 1.33
N VAL A 182 -30.28 -6.49 1.28
CA VAL A 182 -29.59 -5.26 0.84
C VAL A 182 -29.79 -5.10 -0.66
N SER A 183 -30.37 -3.98 -1.06
CA SER A 183 -30.71 -3.64 -2.45
C SER A 183 -29.95 -2.45 -3.01
N GLY A 184 -29.04 -1.85 -2.21
CA GLY A 184 -28.20 -0.74 -2.63
C GLY A 184 -27.51 -0.05 -1.48
N VAL A 185 -26.82 1.03 -1.78
CA VAL A 185 -26.10 1.88 -0.82
C VAL A 185 -26.51 3.34 -0.96
N VAL A 186 -26.49 4.06 0.15
CA VAL A 186 -26.52 5.53 0.21
C VAL A 186 -25.09 6.00 0.28
N THR A 187 -24.72 6.94 -0.57
CA THR A 187 -23.36 7.48 -0.65
C THR A 187 -23.38 8.99 -0.52
N ARG A 188 -22.29 9.53 0.03
CA ARG A 188 -22.05 10.97 0.15
C ARG A 188 -20.71 11.32 -0.50
N ASP A 189 -20.70 12.30 -1.39
CA ASP A 189 -19.44 12.91 -1.87
C ASP A 189 -18.79 13.66 -0.71
N VAL A 190 -17.57 13.28 -0.34
CA VAL A 190 -16.84 13.83 0.81
C VAL A 190 -16.43 15.30 0.58
N MET A 191 -16.27 15.71 -0.68
CA MET A 191 -15.83 17.07 -1.03
C MET A 191 -17.00 18.06 -1.12
N THR A 192 -18.15 17.62 -1.60
CA THR A 192 -19.32 18.48 -1.85
C THR A 192 -20.44 18.30 -0.81
N GLY A 193 -20.46 17.15 -0.11
CA GLY A 193 -21.53 16.76 0.79
C GLY A 193 -22.80 16.24 0.08
N GLU A 194 -22.80 16.15 -1.25
CA GLU A 194 -23.94 15.66 -2.03
C GLU A 194 -24.21 14.18 -1.74
N GLU A 195 -25.46 13.83 -1.47
CA GLU A 195 -25.89 12.45 -1.26
C GLU A 195 -26.49 11.88 -2.54
N THR A 196 -26.13 10.64 -2.85
CA THR A 196 -26.65 9.86 -3.98
C THR A 196 -26.90 8.42 -3.57
N THR A 197 -27.68 7.68 -4.36
CA THR A 197 -28.01 6.29 -4.12
C THR A 197 -27.57 5.41 -5.30
N ILE A 198 -27.06 4.21 -4.98
CA ILE A 198 -26.68 3.20 -5.96
C ILE A 198 -27.47 1.92 -5.65
N ALA A 199 -28.39 1.55 -6.52
CA ALA A 199 -29.07 0.26 -6.42
C ALA A 199 -28.17 -0.86 -6.93
N CYS A 200 -28.19 -2.01 -6.26
CA CYS A 200 -27.40 -3.17 -6.66
C CYS A 200 -28.02 -4.48 -6.17
N LYS A 201 -27.55 -5.60 -6.73
CA LYS A 201 -27.98 -6.96 -6.31
C LYS A 201 -27.17 -7.47 -5.12
N ALA A 202 -25.92 -7.01 -4.97
CA ALA A 202 -25.04 -7.37 -3.85
C ALA A 202 -24.04 -6.27 -3.53
N VAL A 203 -23.58 -6.25 -2.27
CA VAL A 203 -22.54 -5.35 -1.78
C VAL A 203 -21.40 -6.17 -1.18
N ILE A 204 -20.17 -5.84 -1.56
CA ILE A 204 -18.94 -6.41 -0.99
C ILE A 204 -18.24 -5.35 -0.15
N ASN A 205 -18.16 -5.58 1.16
CA ASN A 205 -17.39 -4.75 2.08
C ASN A 205 -15.92 -5.20 2.10
N ALA A 206 -15.07 -4.45 1.41
CA ALA A 206 -13.62 -4.65 1.30
C ALA A 206 -12.83 -3.49 1.95
N THR A 207 -13.37 -2.87 3.00
CA THR A 207 -12.84 -1.65 3.63
C THR A 207 -11.72 -1.91 4.64
N GLY A 208 -11.22 -3.14 4.74
CA GLY A 208 -10.04 -3.49 5.55
C GLY A 208 -10.23 -3.12 7.03
N ALA A 209 -9.43 -2.20 7.56
CA ALA A 209 -9.49 -1.81 8.96
C ALA A 209 -10.81 -1.12 9.35
N TRP A 210 -11.56 -0.63 8.39
CA TRP A 210 -12.87 0.01 8.59
C TRP A 210 -14.07 -0.95 8.36
N ALA A 211 -13.82 -2.25 8.14
CA ALA A 211 -14.90 -3.18 7.80
C ALA A 211 -15.96 -3.30 8.90
N GLY A 212 -15.57 -3.19 10.17
CA GLY A 212 -16.50 -3.16 11.29
C GLY A 212 -17.37 -1.89 11.34
N PHE A 213 -16.84 -0.74 10.89
CA PHE A 213 -17.61 0.51 10.83
C PHE A 213 -18.71 0.45 9.76
N VAL A 214 -18.37 -0.08 8.59
CA VAL A 214 -19.34 -0.26 7.50
C VAL A 214 -20.40 -1.31 7.86
N ALA A 215 -20.02 -2.41 8.49
CA ALA A 215 -20.95 -3.45 8.92
C ALA A 215 -21.96 -2.95 9.97
N ARG A 216 -21.55 -2.07 10.88
CA ARG A 216 -22.44 -1.44 11.87
C ARG A 216 -23.57 -0.61 11.26
N LEU A 217 -23.44 -0.11 10.04
CA LEU A 217 -24.53 0.56 9.33
C LEU A 217 -25.71 -0.38 8.99
N LEU A 218 -25.48 -1.70 9.14
CA LEU A 218 -26.50 -2.76 8.99
C LEU A 218 -26.81 -3.47 10.32
N ASP A 219 -26.35 -2.91 11.46
CA ASP A 219 -26.49 -3.47 12.81
C ASP A 219 -25.82 -4.85 12.96
N VAL A 220 -24.77 -5.15 12.15
CA VAL A 220 -24.00 -6.38 12.26
C VAL A 220 -22.57 -6.13 12.69
N GLU A 221 -22.01 -7.07 13.44
CA GLU A 221 -20.64 -6.96 13.95
C GLU A 221 -19.61 -7.65 13.03
N VAL A 222 -18.52 -6.94 12.74
CA VAL A 222 -17.30 -7.53 12.15
C VAL A 222 -16.12 -7.14 13.03
N LYS A 223 -15.56 -8.12 13.74
CA LYS A 223 -14.51 -7.93 14.74
C LYS A 223 -13.14 -7.73 14.09
N VAL A 224 -12.86 -6.52 13.63
CA VAL A 224 -11.52 -6.13 13.16
C VAL A 224 -10.74 -5.53 14.31
N VAL A 225 -9.53 -6.04 14.55
CA VAL A 225 -8.57 -5.47 15.50
C VAL A 225 -7.58 -4.62 14.73
N PRO A 226 -7.65 -3.28 14.83
CA PRO A 226 -6.71 -2.40 14.16
C PRO A 226 -5.34 -2.46 14.87
N VAL A 227 -4.29 -2.84 14.14
CA VAL A 227 -2.93 -2.89 14.68
C VAL A 227 -2.02 -1.96 13.87
N LYS A 228 -1.63 -0.86 14.51
CA LYS A 228 -0.71 0.13 13.95
C LYS A 228 0.68 -0.46 13.75
N GLY A 229 1.34 -0.09 12.66
CA GLY A 229 2.75 -0.33 12.41
C GLY A 229 3.41 0.94 11.87
N VAL A 230 4.49 1.37 12.51
CA VAL A 230 5.29 2.53 12.10
C VAL A 230 6.41 2.07 11.17
N MET A 231 6.67 2.85 10.14
CA MET A 231 7.78 2.68 9.20
C MET A 231 8.60 3.97 9.14
N VAL A 232 9.92 3.83 8.98
CA VAL A 232 10.85 4.93 8.76
C VAL A 232 11.47 4.80 7.38
N VAL A 233 11.45 5.88 6.60
CA VAL A 233 12.02 5.92 5.24
C VAL A 233 13.36 6.63 5.28
N LEU A 234 14.39 5.97 4.78
CA LEU A 234 15.74 6.52 4.62
C LEU A 234 15.92 7.07 3.20
N SER A 235 16.68 8.17 3.08
CA SER A 235 16.80 8.96 1.85
C SER A 235 17.63 8.32 0.74
N ARG A 236 18.08 7.09 0.94
CA ARG A 236 18.82 6.31 -0.06
C ARG A 236 18.51 4.83 0.07
N ARG A 237 18.61 4.12 -1.03
CA ARG A 237 18.52 2.67 -1.07
C ARG A 237 19.80 2.09 -0.44
N LEU A 238 19.71 1.53 0.77
CA LEU A 238 20.84 0.96 1.49
C LEU A 238 21.16 -0.47 1.05
N ALA A 239 20.14 -1.22 0.62
CA ALA A 239 20.24 -2.61 0.24
C ALA A 239 19.65 -2.87 -1.15
N HIS A 240 20.16 -3.87 -1.86
CA HIS A 240 19.60 -4.33 -3.13
C HIS A 240 18.47 -5.32 -2.92
N ALA A 241 18.57 -6.17 -1.91
CA ALA A 241 17.56 -7.16 -1.51
C ALA A 241 16.80 -6.75 -0.26
N ALA A 242 15.64 -7.37 -0.01
CA ALA A 242 14.95 -7.25 1.27
C ALA A 242 15.79 -7.93 2.37
N ILE A 243 15.92 -7.28 3.53
CA ILE A 243 16.66 -7.85 4.66
C ILE A 243 15.68 -8.10 5.80
N ASN A 244 15.59 -9.34 6.22
CA ASN A 244 14.79 -9.78 7.36
C ASN A 244 15.70 -10.35 8.43
N ARG A 245 15.39 -10.15 9.68
CA ARG A 245 16.06 -10.83 10.78
C ARG A 245 15.50 -12.23 10.95
N CYS A 246 16.37 -13.24 11.08
CA CYS A 246 16.02 -14.64 11.27
C CYS A 246 15.77 -14.94 12.76
N HIS A 247 14.60 -14.54 13.27
CA HIS A 247 14.18 -14.74 14.66
C HIS A 247 12.65 -14.76 14.78
N LYS A 248 12.12 -14.98 15.99
CA LYS A 248 10.68 -14.76 16.23
C LYS A 248 10.32 -13.33 15.81
N PRO A 249 9.33 -13.13 14.90
CA PRO A 249 9.01 -11.80 14.36
C PRO A 249 8.83 -10.73 15.43
N GLY A 250 9.65 -9.68 15.35
CA GLY A 250 9.74 -8.55 16.29
C GLY A 250 9.50 -7.18 15.62
N ASP A 251 9.76 -6.10 16.37
CA ASP A 251 9.71 -4.75 15.86
C ASP A 251 11.01 -4.38 15.13
N GLY A 252 10.92 -3.66 14.00
CA GLY A 252 12.08 -3.11 13.29
C GLY A 252 12.96 -4.14 12.56
N ASP A 253 12.50 -5.34 12.38
CA ASP A 253 13.26 -6.49 11.92
C ASP A 253 13.19 -6.72 10.39
N ILE A 254 12.77 -5.70 9.65
CA ILE A 254 12.73 -5.73 8.17
C ILE A 254 13.28 -4.42 7.61
N VAL A 255 14.10 -4.54 6.57
CA VAL A 255 14.47 -3.43 5.68
C VAL A 255 14.07 -3.79 4.27
N VAL A 256 13.20 -2.97 3.66
CA VAL A 256 12.74 -3.18 2.28
C VAL A 256 13.35 -2.13 1.37
N PRO A 257 14.08 -2.50 0.32
CA PRO A 257 14.47 -1.56 -0.72
C PRO A 257 13.22 -1.15 -1.52
N GLY A 258 12.94 0.14 -1.59
CA GLY A 258 11.81 0.69 -2.32
C GLY A 258 12.27 1.69 -3.38
N LEU A 259 12.60 1.25 -4.59
CA LEU A 259 13.14 2.09 -5.65
C LEU A 259 14.44 2.81 -5.20
N SER A 260 14.38 4.14 -4.94
CA SER A 260 15.53 4.96 -4.55
C SER A 260 15.77 5.03 -3.02
N VAL A 261 14.91 4.43 -2.21
CA VAL A 261 14.90 4.55 -0.75
C VAL A 261 14.99 3.19 -0.05
N ALA A 262 15.22 3.19 1.26
CA ALA A 262 15.04 2.02 2.11
C ALA A 262 13.94 2.31 3.14
N ILE A 263 13.10 1.31 3.42
CA ILE A 263 11.99 1.40 4.36
C ILE A 263 12.26 0.44 5.51
N LEU A 264 12.47 0.99 6.70
CA LEU A 264 12.59 0.22 7.95
C LEU A 264 11.19 -0.05 8.50
N GLY A 265 10.91 -1.23 8.97
CA GLY A 265 9.60 -1.54 9.53
C GLY A 265 9.52 -2.89 10.22
N THR A 266 8.50 -3.14 10.97
CA THR A 266 7.45 -2.24 11.47
C THR A 266 7.26 -2.47 12.96
N THR A 267 6.62 -1.51 13.68
CA THR A 267 6.08 -1.78 15.03
C THR A 267 4.76 -2.55 14.96
N SER A 268 4.23 -2.94 16.12
CA SER A 268 2.94 -3.65 16.23
C SER A 268 2.21 -3.23 17.50
N VAL A 269 1.33 -2.22 17.39
CA VAL A 269 0.59 -1.63 18.51
C VAL A 269 -0.89 -1.64 18.21
N LYS A 270 -1.73 -2.24 19.08
CA LYS A 270 -3.20 -2.14 18.97
C LYS A 270 -3.62 -0.69 19.14
N VAL A 271 -4.56 -0.24 18.33
CA VAL A 271 -5.16 1.11 18.41
C VAL A 271 -6.67 1.00 18.45
N PRO A 272 -7.37 1.88 19.17
CA PRO A 272 -8.83 1.85 19.24
C PRO A 272 -9.49 2.33 17.94
N ASP A 273 -8.83 3.23 17.22
CA ASP A 273 -9.35 3.87 16.02
C ASP A 273 -8.32 3.79 14.87
N PRO A 274 -8.70 3.22 13.72
CA PRO A 274 -7.81 3.14 12.56
C PRO A 274 -7.52 4.50 11.90
N GLU A 275 -8.24 5.56 12.21
CA GLU A 275 -7.98 6.92 11.72
C GLU A 275 -6.90 7.64 12.54
N VAL A 276 -6.76 7.30 13.83
CA VAL A 276 -5.83 7.97 14.74
C VAL A 276 -4.58 7.12 14.93
N LEU A 277 -3.53 7.45 14.20
CA LEU A 277 -2.27 6.69 14.17
C LEU A 277 -1.09 7.56 14.60
N PRO A 278 -0.98 7.93 15.89
CA PRO A 278 0.15 8.71 16.39
C PRO A 278 1.45 7.93 16.19
N ILE A 279 2.53 8.63 15.86
CA ILE A 279 3.87 8.08 15.71
C ILE A 279 4.72 8.58 16.87
N GLU A 280 5.07 7.67 17.76
CA GLU A 280 5.88 7.99 18.92
C GLU A 280 7.37 7.97 18.59
N TRP A 281 8.15 8.83 19.25
CA TRP A 281 9.59 8.90 19.05
C TRP A 281 10.29 7.56 19.33
N ASP A 282 9.86 6.83 20.36
CA ASP A 282 10.44 5.53 20.71
C ASP A 282 10.20 4.46 19.63
N GLU A 283 9.09 4.54 18.90
CA GLU A 283 8.84 3.66 17.75
C GLU A 283 9.87 3.95 16.64
N VAL A 284 10.08 5.22 16.32
CA VAL A 284 11.05 5.63 15.27
C VAL A 284 12.48 5.24 15.66
N ARG A 285 12.88 5.49 16.91
CA ARG A 285 14.19 5.13 17.44
C ARG A 285 14.42 3.62 17.34
N ARG A 286 13.45 2.81 17.76
CA ARG A 286 13.50 1.35 17.67
C ARG A 286 13.68 0.86 16.23
N MET A 287 12.99 1.45 15.26
CA MET A 287 13.17 1.08 13.84
C MET A 287 14.61 1.27 13.39
N ILE A 288 15.24 2.37 13.79
CA ILE A 288 16.63 2.68 13.43
C ILE A 288 17.60 1.73 14.14
N GLU A 289 17.41 1.51 15.44
CA GLU A 289 18.28 0.64 16.25
C GLU A 289 18.25 -0.82 15.75
N GLU A 290 17.06 -1.36 15.50
CA GLU A 290 16.93 -2.74 15.00
C GLU A 290 17.43 -2.89 13.55
N GLY A 291 17.14 -1.92 12.69
CA GLY A 291 17.65 -1.90 11.31
C GLY A 291 19.18 -1.83 11.26
N ALA A 292 19.80 -1.09 12.18
CA ALA A 292 21.26 -0.95 12.26
C ALA A 292 21.99 -2.24 12.70
N LYS A 293 21.29 -3.18 13.34
CA LYS A 293 21.86 -4.50 13.64
C LYS A 293 22.11 -5.33 12.39
N MET A 294 21.28 -5.11 11.34
CA MET A 294 21.31 -5.89 10.09
C MET A 294 22.09 -5.18 8.97
N LEU A 295 22.03 -3.85 8.90
CA LEU A 295 22.63 -3.07 7.82
C LEU A 295 23.47 -1.90 8.33
N ASP A 296 24.66 -1.77 7.77
CA ASP A 296 25.49 -0.59 7.94
C ASP A 296 24.87 0.64 7.24
N GLY A 297 25.17 1.82 7.76
CA GLY A 297 24.68 3.08 7.21
C GLY A 297 23.24 3.47 7.58
N VAL A 298 22.49 2.64 8.31
CA VAL A 298 21.13 2.97 8.79
C VAL A 298 21.15 4.21 9.69
N THR A 299 22.10 4.27 10.63
CA THR A 299 22.23 5.40 11.58
C THR A 299 22.78 6.68 10.93
N THR A 300 23.50 6.57 9.83
CA THR A 300 24.12 7.71 9.12
C THR A 300 23.28 8.20 7.94
N ALA A 301 22.38 7.37 7.42
CA ALA A 301 21.44 7.78 6.39
C ALA A 301 20.43 8.80 6.97
N ARG A 302 20.08 9.79 6.17
CA ARG A 302 19.04 10.74 6.54
C ARG A 302 17.68 10.04 6.60
N ALA A 303 17.06 9.98 7.78
CA ALA A 303 15.65 9.61 7.91
C ALA A 303 14.82 10.76 7.34
N MET A 304 14.11 10.51 6.24
CA MET A 304 13.41 11.58 5.54
C MET A 304 11.93 11.71 5.93
N ARG A 305 11.35 10.64 6.45
CA ARG A 305 9.99 10.64 7.02
C ARG A 305 9.70 9.37 7.80
N ALA A 306 8.73 9.45 8.71
CA ALA A 306 8.04 8.30 9.27
C ALA A 306 6.57 8.31 8.83
N TYR A 307 5.94 7.14 8.80
CA TYR A 307 4.51 7.00 8.55
C TYR A 307 3.96 5.76 9.24
N ALA A 308 2.67 5.74 9.52
CA ALA A 308 2.01 4.61 10.13
C ALA A 308 0.92 4.04 9.21
N GLY A 309 0.83 2.72 9.17
CA GLY A 309 -0.28 1.99 8.59
C GLY A 309 -1.01 1.18 9.66
N VAL A 310 -2.23 0.76 9.38
CA VAL A 310 -3.04 -0.06 10.28
C VAL A 310 -3.37 -1.39 9.62
N ARG A 311 -3.02 -2.50 10.30
CA ARG A 311 -3.34 -3.85 9.83
C ARG A 311 -4.76 -4.20 10.24
N PRO A 312 -5.60 -4.71 9.32
CA PRO A 312 -6.95 -5.16 9.62
C PRO A 312 -6.92 -6.63 10.11
N LEU A 313 -6.45 -6.88 11.33
CA LEU A 313 -6.45 -8.25 11.84
C LEU A 313 -7.88 -8.66 12.19
N TYR A 314 -8.27 -9.87 11.78
CA TYR A 314 -9.58 -10.40 12.09
C TYR A 314 -9.49 -11.27 13.36
N ASP A 315 -10.36 -10.99 14.31
CA ASP A 315 -10.45 -11.75 15.56
C ASP A 315 -11.25 -13.04 15.32
N LEU A 316 -10.54 -14.16 15.26
CA LEU A 316 -11.14 -15.50 15.16
C LEU A 316 -11.50 -16.10 16.52
N GLY A 317 -11.48 -15.30 17.59
CA GLY A 317 -11.78 -15.78 18.96
C GLY A 317 -10.62 -16.50 19.64
N ALA A 318 -9.41 -16.43 19.10
CA ALA A 318 -8.21 -16.92 19.77
C ALA A 318 -7.70 -15.83 20.75
N GLU A 319 -7.17 -16.25 21.92
CA GLU A 319 -6.56 -15.34 22.90
C GLU A 319 -5.23 -14.68 22.42
N ALA A 320 -4.90 -14.82 21.14
CA ALA A 320 -3.67 -14.30 20.57
C ALA A 320 -3.65 -12.78 20.51
N GLU A 321 -2.50 -12.15 20.79
CA GLU A 321 -2.36 -10.71 20.80
C GLU A 321 -1.37 -10.20 19.73
N GLY A 322 -1.74 -9.11 19.05
CA GLY A 322 -0.86 -8.31 18.19
C GLY A 322 -0.17 -9.12 17.08
N ARG A 323 1.12 -9.47 17.25
CA ARG A 323 1.90 -10.22 16.25
C ARG A 323 1.57 -11.72 16.21
N GLU A 324 0.97 -12.26 17.24
CA GLU A 324 0.59 -13.68 17.34
C GLU A 324 -0.76 -13.96 16.68
N MET A 325 -1.56 -12.91 16.41
CA MET A 325 -2.80 -13.05 15.64
C MET A 325 -2.50 -13.53 14.23
N SER A 326 -3.28 -14.50 13.76
CA SER A 326 -3.16 -15.03 12.40
C SER A 326 -3.26 -13.93 11.35
N ARG A 327 -2.49 -14.07 10.28
CA ARG A 327 -2.52 -13.21 9.09
C ARG A 327 -3.47 -13.73 8.00
N ASN A 328 -4.32 -14.69 8.36
CA ASN A 328 -5.34 -15.22 7.47
C ASN A 328 -6.44 -14.18 7.22
N PHE A 329 -7.23 -14.42 6.20
CA PHE A 329 -8.39 -13.62 5.89
C PHE A 329 -9.67 -14.44 6.06
N ALA A 330 -10.80 -13.75 6.19
CA ALA A 330 -12.10 -14.37 6.26
C ALA A 330 -13.08 -13.72 5.28
N VAL A 331 -13.84 -14.56 4.59
CA VAL A 331 -15.04 -14.15 3.85
C VAL A 331 -16.23 -14.38 4.78
N ILE A 332 -16.94 -13.32 5.11
CA ILE A 332 -18.10 -13.35 5.99
C ILE A 332 -19.36 -13.21 5.16
N ASP A 333 -20.10 -14.29 5.10
CA ASP A 333 -21.43 -14.33 4.51
C ASP A 333 -22.46 -13.89 5.54
N HIS A 334 -22.95 -12.66 5.42
CA HIS A 334 -23.90 -12.09 6.38
C HIS A 334 -25.31 -12.66 6.26
N GLU A 335 -25.67 -13.28 5.12
CA GLU A 335 -26.94 -13.99 5.03
C GLU A 335 -26.92 -15.24 5.90
N ALA A 336 -25.89 -16.07 5.79
CA ALA A 336 -25.75 -17.28 6.57
C ALA A 336 -25.52 -17.00 8.07
N ARG A 337 -24.76 -15.94 8.40
CA ARG A 337 -24.39 -15.63 9.79
C ARG A 337 -25.40 -14.75 10.51
N ASP A 338 -25.93 -13.71 9.85
CA ASP A 338 -26.69 -12.62 10.47
C ASP A 338 -28.11 -12.48 9.90
N GLY A 339 -28.49 -13.29 8.88
CA GLY A 339 -29.78 -13.22 8.19
C GLY A 339 -29.93 -12.01 7.26
N ILE A 340 -28.82 -11.36 6.86
CA ILE A 340 -28.84 -10.18 5.97
C ILE A 340 -28.32 -10.61 4.58
N ALA A 341 -29.22 -10.78 3.66
CA ALA A 341 -28.90 -11.16 2.29
C ALA A 341 -28.32 -9.99 1.48
N GLY A 342 -27.50 -10.32 0.48
CA GLY A 342 -26.91 -9.31 -0.42
C GLY A 342 -25.73 -8.52 0.15
N PHE A 343 -25.22 -8.87 1.33
CA PHE A 343 -24.04 -8.23 1.95
C PHE A 343 -23.00 -9.29 2.33
N THR A 344 -21.75 -9.08 1.90
CA THR A 344 -20.61 -9.96 2.18
C THR A 344 -19.40 -9.13 2.57
N SER A 345 -18.69 -9.49 3.64
CA SER A 345 -17.45 -8.81 4.05
C SER A 345 -16.23 -9.68 3.79
N ILE A 346 -15.12 -9.05 3.39
CA ILE A 346 -13.79 -9.66 3.32
C ILE A 346 -12.82 -8.88 4.21
N VAL A 347 -12.18 -9.56 5.16
CA VAL A 347 -11.34 -8.96 6.21
C VAL A 347 -10.06 -9.73 6.44
N GLY A 348 -9.04 -9.09 6.99
CA GLY A 348 -7.74 -9.71 7.29
C GLY A 348 -6.80 -9.70 6.10
N GLY A 349 -5.89 -10.69 6.07
CA GLY A 349 -4.97 -10.94 4.97
C GLY A 349 -3.80 -9.97 4.84
N LYS A 350 -3.19 -9.97 3.67
CA LYS A 350 -1.96 -9.25 3.32
C LYS A 350 -2.05 -8.71 1.89
N VAL A 351 -1.25 -7.69 1.56
CA VAL A 351 -1.17 -7.19 0.16
C VAL A 351 -0.73 -8.32 -0.77
N THR A 352 0.19 -9.19 -0.37
CA THR A 352 0.61 -10.35 -1.16
C THR A 352 -0.56 -11.28 -1.53
N THR A 353 -1.52 -11.48 -0.63
CA THR A 353 -2.65 -12.41 -0.85
C THR A 353 -3.92 -11.72 -1.35
N TYR A 354 -3.87 -10.43 -1.72
CA TYR A 354 -5.05 -9.64 -2.11
C TYR A 354 -5.86 -10.29 -3.25
N ARG A 355 -5.17 -10.90 -4.23
CA ARG A 355 -5.80 -11.54 -5.38
C ARG A 355 -6.64 -12.76 -4.95
N LEU A 356 -6.07 -13.61 -4.11
CA LEU A 356 -6.77 -14.78 -3.56
C LEU A 356 -7.98 -14.33 -2.72
N MET A 357 -7.81 -13.29 -1.88
CA MET A 357 -8.91 -12.70 -1.12
C MET A 357 -10.04 -12.22 -2.05
N ALA A 358 -9.68 -11.50 -3.11
CA ALA A 358 -10.63 -11.03 -4.11
C ALA A 358 -11.35 -12.19 -4.79
N GLN A 359 -10.62 -13.21 -5.22
CA GLN A 359 -11.20 -14.42 -5.80
C GLN A 359 -12.21 -15.06 -4.87
N ARG A 360 -11.86 -15.31 -3.60
CA ARG A 360 -12.72 -16.01 -2.64
C ARG A 360 -14.03 -15.28 -2.38
N VAL A 361 -13.99 -13.95 -2.18
CA VAL A 361 -15.23 -13.20 -1.96
C VAL A 361 -16.04 -13.06 -3.25
N THR A 362 -15.39 -12.93 -4.39
CA THR A 362 -16.09 -12.87 -5.70
C THR A 362 -16.71 -14.22 -6.06
N ASP A 363 -16.07 -15.37 -5.76
CA ASP A 363 -16.65 -16.70 -5.94
C ASP A 363 -17.97 -16.83 -5.17
N ALA A 364 -18.00 -16.40 -3.90
CA ALA A 364 -19.21 -16.46 -3.08
C ALA A 364 -20.35 -15.59 -3.67
N VAL A 365 -20.03 -14.36 -4.08
CA VAL A 365 -21.04 -13.45 -4.65
C VAL A 365 -21.48 -13.87 -6.06
N ALA A 366 -20.55 -14.29 -6.93
CA ALA A 366 -20.87 -14.78 -8.28
C ALA A 366 -21.80 -15.99 -8.23
N HIS A 367 -21.54 -16.95 -7.33
CA HIS A 367 -22.42 -18.10 -7.12
C HIS A 367 -23.88 -17.69 -6.80
N ARG A 368 -24.05 -16.70 -5.91
CA ARG A 368 -25.39 -16.16 -5.58
C ARG A 368 -26.06 -15.44 -6.74
N LEU A 369 -25.28 -14.79 -7.58
CA LEU A 369 -25.79 -14.12 -8.79
C LEU A 369 -26.03 -15.09 -9.95
N GLY A 370 -25.76 -16.39 -9.78
CA GLY A 370 -25.91 -17.41 -10.84
C GLY A 370 -24.83 -17.33 -11.92
N VAL A 371 -23.69 -16.67 -11.63
CA VAL A 371 -22.55 -16.56 -12.56
C VAL A 371 -21.57 -17.70 -12.31
N THR A 372 -21.35 -18.52 -13.33
CA THR A 372 -20.48 -19.71 -13.27
C THR A 372 -19.09 -19.50 -13.87
N THR A 373 -18.81 -18.32 -14.43
CA THR A 373 -17.50 -17.98 -15.00
C THR A 373 -16.41 -18.08 -13.93
N PRO A 374 -15.36 -18.91 -14.14
CA PRO A 374 -14.28 -19.06 -13.16
C PRO A 374 -13.42 -17.79 -13.09
N CYS A 375 -12.69 -17.62 -11.98
CA CYS A 375 -11.77 -16.50 -11.80
C CYS A 375 -10.55 -16.61 -12.73
N PRO A 376 -10.32 -15.67 -13.66
CA PRO A 376 -9.16 -15.70 -14.56
C PRO A 376 -7.97 -14.88 -14.05
N THR A 377 -8.08 -14.27 -12.86
CA THR A 377 -7.11 -13.24 -12.40
C THR A 377 -5.72 -13.78 -12.10
N ALA A 378 -5.55 -15.09 -11.91
CA ALA A 378 -4.24 -15.71 -11.70
C ALA A 378 -3.40 -15.80 -12.99
N ASP A 379 -4.04 -15.76 -14.16
CA ASP A 379 -3.38 -16.05 -15.45
C ASP A 379 -3.31 -14.82 -16.35
N VAL A 380 -4.20 -13.86 -16.18
CA VAL A 380 -4.27 -12.64 -17.00
C VAL A 380 -3.39 -11.55 -16.39
N PRO A 381 -2.42 -10.97 -17.12
CA PRO A 381 -1.63 -9.85 -16.65
C PRO A 381 -2.47 -8.64 -16.29
N LEU A 382 -2.01 -7.83 -15.31
CA LEU A 382 -2.66 -6.57 -14.93
C LEU A 382 -2.61 -5.57 -16.10
N ASN A 383 -1.48 -5.53 -16.79
CA ASN A 383 -1.21 -4.65 -17.90
C ASN A 383 -1.10 -5.46 -19.18
N ASP A 384 -2.16 -5.50 -19.94
CA ASP A 384 -2.20 -6.02 -21.31
C ASP A 384 -1.72 -4.97 -22.34
N ARG A 385 -1.45 -3.73 -21.91
CA ARG A 385 -0.80 -2.69 -22.71
C ARG A 385 0.46 -2.18 -21.99
N ALA A 386 1.59 -2.24 -22.70
CA ALA A 386 2.89 -1.77 -22.21
C ALA A 386 2.90 -0.24 -21.92
N ASP A 387 1.98 0.50 -22.53
CA ASP A 387 2.02 1.96 -22.63
C ASP A 387 1.53 2.67 -21.36
N GLU A 388 0.64 2.05 -20.56
CA GLU A 388 0.05 2.72 -19.39
C GLU A 388 1.00 2.82 -18.18
N PHE A 389 2.11 2.03 -18.16
CA PHE A 389 3.10 2.03 -17.07
C PHE A 389 4.54 2.17 -17.58
N ASP A 390 4.72 2.87 -18.68
CA ASP A 390 6.04 3.16 -19.25
C ASP A 390 6.95 3.95 -18.29
N GLN A 391 6.36 4.61 -17.29
CA GLN A 391 7.05 5.28 -16.19
C GLN A 391 8.04 4.37 -15.45
N LEU A 392 7.76 3.06 -15.36
CA LEU A 392 8.66 2.10 -14.71
C LEU A 392 9.90 1.77 -15.56
N ARG A 393 9.85 1.97 -16.87
CA ARG A 393 11.02 1.76 -17.76
C ARG A 393 12.13 2.77 -17.52
N HIS A 394 11.81 3.96 -16.98
CA HIS A 394 12.78 5.01 -16.70
C HIS A 394 13.43 4.90 -15.31
N ARG A 395 13.04 3.90 -14.50
CA ARG A 395 13.57 3.68 -13.15
C ARG A 395 14.81 2.79 -13.01
N PRO A 396 15.33 2.09 -14.05
CA PRO A 396 16.54 1.28 -13.93
C PRO A 396 17.70 2.04 -13.27
N ALA A 397 17.86 3.32 -13.59
CA ALA A 397 18.92 4.16 -13.03
C ALA A 397 18.78 4.42 -11.52
N GLN A 398 17.54 4.45 -10.99
CA GLN A 398 17.28 4.58 -9.55
C GLN A 398 17.56 3.27 -8.81
N MET A 399 17.43 2.14 -9.50
CA MET A 399 17.62 0.79 -8.99
C MET A 399 19.09 0.30 -9.13
N GLY A 400 20.02 1.18 -9.49
CA GLY A 400 21.42 0.83 -9.72
C GLY A 400 21.69 0.07 -11.02
N MET A 401 20.71 -0.02 -11.90
CA MET A 401 20.87 -0.58 -13.24
C MET A 401 21.57 0.41 -14.20
N PRO A 402 22.11 -0.03 -15.35
CA PRO A 402 22.72 0.86 -16.34
C PRO A 402 21.78 2.03 -16.65
N LYS A 403 22.33 3.25 -16.63
CA LYS A 403 21.55 4.44 -16.98
C LYS A 403 21.02 4.30 -18.39
N PRO A 404 19.74 4.69 -18.64
CA PRO A 404 19.27 4.83 -20.00
C PRO A 404 20.17 5.80 -20.77
N HIS A 405 20.25 5.63 -22.10
CA HIS A 405 21.11 6.46 -22.94
C HIS A 405 20.80 7.95 -22.68
N PRO A 406 21.79 8.84 -22.59
CA PRO A 406 21.57 10.27 -22.35
C PRO A 406 20.51 10.90 -23.27
N ASP A 407 20.42 10.43 -24.52
CA ASP A 407 19.44 10.93 -25.48
C ASP A 407 17.99 10.53 -25.18
N GLU A 408 17.76 9.49 -24.38
CA GLU A 408 16.42 9.08 -23.94
C GLU A 408 15.91 9.92 -22.76
N LEU A 409 16.82 10.46 -21.94
CA LEU A 409 16.52 11.37 -20.83
C LEU A 409 16.70 12.84 -21.20
N ALA A 410 17.41 13.10 -22.32
CA ALA A 410 17.79 14.44 -22.72
C ALA A 410 16.56 15.27 -23.15
N LEU A 411 16.42 16.42 -22.51
CA LEU A 411 15.66 17.58 -22.98
C LEU A 411 14.17 17.67 -22.65
N GLN A 412 13.58 16.75 -21.88
CA GLN A 412 12.21 16.97 -21.38
C GLN A 412 12.24 17.49 -19.94
N PRO A 413 11.56 18.60 -19.64
CA PRO A 413 11.47 19.09 -18.26
C PRO A 413 10.77 18.05 -17.40
N LEU A 414 11.39 17.71 -16.25
CA LEU A 414 10.79 16.81 -15.28
C LEU A 414 9.84 17.58 -14.35
N LEU A 415 8.70 16.98 -14.03
CA LEU A 415 7.85 17.47 -12.93
C LEU A 415 8.47 17.12 -11.58
N CYS A 416 9.07 15.93 -11.47
CA CYS A 416 9.74 15.47 -10.27
C CYS A 416 11.06 14.78 -10.61
N GLU A 417 12.19 15.39 -10.25
CA GLU A 417 13.53 14.84 -10.52
C GLU A 417 13.84 13.62 -9.66
N CYS A 418 13.38 13.60 -8.41
CA CYS A 418 13.63 12.49 -7.48
C CYS A 418 13.02 11.17 -7.96
N GLU A 419 11.86 11.24 -8.61
CA GLU A 419 11.10 10.08 -9.09
C GLU A 419 11.04 10.01 -10.62
N LEU A 420 11.79 10.88 -11.32
CA LEU A 420 11.87 10.96 -12.78
C LEU A 420 10.50 11.07 -13.48
N VAL A 421 9.57 11.82 -12.88
CA VAL A 421 8.22 12.01 -13.42
C VAL A 421 8.22 13.13 -14.46
N ARG A 422 7.78 12.81 -15.67
CA ARG A 422 7.64 13.74 -16.79
C ARG A 422 6.23 14.33 -16.85
N PRO A 423 5.99 15.45 -17.52
CA PRO A 423 4.64 15.98 -17.75
C PRO A 423 3.67 14.94 -18.33
N GLN A 424 4.05 14.25 -19.40
CA GLN A 424 3.22 13.24 -20.05
C GLN A 424 2.85 12.04 -19.14
N ASP A 425 3.61 11.79 -18.11
CA ASP A 425 3.31 10.75 -17.12
C ASP A 425 2.20 11.19 -16.15
N ALA A 426 2.02 12.49 -15.97
CA ALA A 426 1.05 13.07 -15.04
C ALA A 426 -0.22 13.60 -15.76
N ASP A 427 -0.10 14.06 -17.00
CA ASP A 427 -1.18 14.72 -17.74
C ASP A 427 -2.47 13.88 -17.84
N PRO A 428 -2.43 12.55 -18.10
CA PRO A 428 -3.64 11.74 -18.12
C PRO A 428 -4.40 11.75 -16.77
N TRP A 429 -3.67 11.89 -15.68
CA TRP A 429 -4.26 11.92 -14.33
C TRP A 429 -4.83 13.30 -13.98
N PHE A 430 -4.26 14.37 -14.49
CA PHE A 430 -4.89 15.70 -14.38
C PHE A 430 -6.23 15.76 -15.15
N ALA A 431 -6.37 15.00 -16.22
CA ALA A 431 -7.61 14.90 -16.98
C ALA A 431 -8.65 13.93 -16.37
N ASP A 432 -8.25 12.99 -15.49
CA ASP A 432 -9.17 12.03 -14.85
C ASP A 432 -10.03 12.72 -13.79
N PRO A 433 -11.36 12.74 -13.91
CA PRO A 433 -12.27 13.36 -12.93
C PRO A 433 -12.24 12.66 -11.55
N ALA A 434 -11.79 11.41 -11.48
CA ALA A 434 -11.62 10.70 -10.22
C ALA A 434 -10.39 11.18 -9.42
N VAL A 435 -9.50 11.97 -10.03
CA VAL A 435 -8.32 12.56 -9.40
C VAL A 435 -8.67 13.99 -8.97
N ARG A 436 -8.71 14.27 -7.68
CA ARG A 436 -9.19 15.57 -7.16
C ARG A 436 -8.10 16.40 -6.50
N THR A 437 -7.01 15.78 -6.03
CA THR A 437 -5.95 16.44 -5.26
C THR A 437 -4.55 16.11 -5.83
N LEU A 438 -3.54 16.90 -5.42
CA LEU A 438 -2.15 16.58 -5.76
C LEU A 438 -1.64 15.29 -5.07
N GLU A 439 -2.23 14.90 -3.94
CA GLU A 439 -1.96 13.61 -3.31
C GLU A 439 -2.40 12.44 -4.21
N ASP A 440 -3.46 12.61 -4.98
CA ASP A 440 -3.92 11.60 -5.94
C ASP A 440 -2.93 11.46 -7.10
N ILE A 441 -2.43 12.59 -7.62
CA ILE A 441 -1.35 12.60 -8.63
C ILE A 441 -0.12 11.88 -8.09
N ARG A 442 0.26 12.13 -6.82
CA ARG A 442 1.38 11.44 -6.16
C ARG A 442 1.20 9.92 -6.15
N ARG A 443 0.01 9.42 -5.80
CA ARG A 443 -0.25 7.97 -5.74
C ARG A 443 -0.15 7.31 -7.12
N ARG A 444 -0.44 8.05 -8.17
CA ARG A 444 -0.41 7.56 -9.56
C ARG A 444 0.95 7.69 -10.23
N THR A 445 1.74 8.70 -9.84
CA THR A 445 3.01 9.04 -10.50
C THR A 445 4.23 8.94 -9.61
N ARG A 446 4.04 8.85 -8.28
CA ARG A 446 5.06 8.96 -7.23
C ARG A 446 5.68 10.36 -7.10
N ALA A 447 5.24 11.37 -7.85
CA ALA A 447 5.72 12.73 -7.68
C ALA A 447 5.60 13.18 -6.22
N GLY A 448 6.69 13.67 -5.63
CA GLY A 448 6.74 14.07 -4.21
C GLY A 448 7.08 12.95 -3.22
N MET A 449 7.33 11.69 -3.66
CA MET A 449 7.74 10.60 -2.77
C MET A 449 9.25 10.53 -2.53
N GLY A 450 10.04 11.11 -3.38
CA GLY A 450 11.49 11.04 -3.33
C GLY A 450 12.12 11.84 -2.18
N PRO A 451 13.47 11.89 -2.10
CA PRO A 451 14.21 12.43 -0.95
C PRO A 451 13.90 13.88 -0.58
N CYS A 452 13.44 14.72 -1.50
CA CYS A 452 13.07 16.11 -1.20
C CYS A 452 11.68 16.27 -0.57
N GLN A 453 10.86 15.20 -0.53
CA GLN A 453 9.50 15.19 0.04
C GLN A 453 8.61 16.33 -0.50
N ALA A 454 8.57 16.46 -1.83
CA ALA A 454 7.80 17.43 -2.59
C ALA A 454 8.33 18.88 -2.56
N ALA A 455 9.47 19.15 -1.94
CA ALA A 455 10.01 20.52 -1.83
C ALA A 455 10.14 21.25 -3.17
N ILE A 456 10.39 20.53 -4.27
CA ILE A 456 10.59 21.13 -5.60
C ILE A 456 9.39 20.87 -6.52
N CYS A 457 8.87 19.64 -6.56
CA CYS A 457 7.81 19.31 -7.50
C CYS A 457 6.43 19.89 -7.13
N SER A 458 6.20 20.31 -5.89
CA SER A 458 4.90 20.83 -5.44
C SER A 458 4.40 22.01 -6.27
N TYR A 459 5.24 23.01 -6.51
CA TYR A 459 4.84 24.19 -7.29
C TYR A 459 4.66 23.88 -8.79
N ARG A 460 5.43 22.93 -9.35
CA ARG A 460 5.25 22.49 -10.74
C ARG A 460 3.94 21.74 -10.91
N LEU A 461 3.59 20.88 -9.96
CA LEU A 461 2.30 20.17 -9.95
C LEU A 461 1.14 21.16 -9.77
N ALA A 462 1.28 22.16 -8.89
CA ALA A 462 0.28 23.21 -8.73
C ALA A 462 0.13 24.04 -10.03
N GLY A 463 1.24 24.35 -10.70
CA GLY A 463 1.21 25.01 -12.00
C GLY A 463 0.44 24.20 -13.06
N ARG A 464 0.52 22.86 -13.04
CA ARG A 464 -0.29 22.00 -13.94
C ARG A 464 -1.78 22.06 -13.61
N LEU A 465 -2.20 22.25 -12.35
CA LEU A 465 -3.61 22.46 -12.01
C LEU A 465 -4.16 23.74 -12.67
N VAL A 466 -3.34 24.80 -12.75
CA VAL A 466 -3.74 26.04 -13.45
C VAL A 466 -3.94 25.78 -14.94
N THR A 467 -3.02 25.09 -15.60
CA THR A 467 -3.08 24.84 -17.04
C THR A 467 -4.09 23.78 -17.44
N GLU A 468 -4.16 22.66 -16.72
CA GLU A 468 -4.98 21.51 -17.10
C GLU A 468 -6.42 21.57 -16.55
N ARG A 469 -6.62 22.24 -15.40
CA ARG A 469 -7.93 22.34 -14.74
C ARG A 469 -8.45 23.77 -14.65
N HIS A 470 -7.73 24.71 -15.20
CA HIS A 470 -8.10 26.13 -15.21
C HIS A 470 -8.37 26.70 -13.81
N LEU A 471 -7.67 26.17 -12.78
CA LEU A 471 -7.75 26.73 -11.44
C LEU A 471 -7.12 28.11 -11.40
N ASP A 472 -7.70 28.99 -10.59
CA ASP A 472 -7.06 30.28 -10.29
C ASP A 472 -5.81 30.12 -9.41
N GLY A 473 -4.98 31.15 -9.33
CA GLY A 473 -3.75 31.14 -8.53
C GLY A 473 -3.99 30.79 -7.05
N PRO A 474 -4.95 31.41 -6.36
CA PRO A 474 -5.29 31.08 -4.98
C PRO A 474 -5.69 29.62 -4.76
N ALA A 475 -6.49 29.03 -5.63
CA ALA A 475 -6.89 27.62 -5.52
C ALA A 475 -5.70 26.67 -5.75
N ALA A 476 -4.83 26.96 -6.72
CA ALA A 476 -3.62 26.18 -6.96
C ALA A 476 -2.63 26.29 -5.79
N THR A 477 -2.52 27.45 -5.15
CA THR A 477 -1.68 27.67 -3.96
C THR A 477 -2.22 26.87 -2.78
N ARG A 478 -3.53 26.85 -2.54
CA ARG A 478 -4.15 26.02 -1.50
C ARG A 478 -3.89 24.54 -1.75
N ALA A 479 -4.08 24.05 -2.98
CA ALA A 479 -3.79 22.67 -3.34
C ALA A 479 -2.33 22.28 -3.09
N MET A 480 -1.39 23.22 -3.35
CA MET A 480 0.03 23.02 -3.03
C MET A 480 0.27 22.96 -1.51
N ALA A 481 -0.34 23.85 -0.74
CA ALA A 481 -0.22 23.87 0.72
C ALA A 481 -0.73 22.57 1.34
N ASP A 482 -1.92 22.12 0.95
CA ASP A 482 -2.52 20.85 1.43
C ASP A 482 -1.63 19.65 1.09
N PHE A 483 -1.04 19.64 -0.10
CA PHE A 483 -0.10 18.60 -0.52
C PHE A 483 1.17 18.59 0.35
N LEU A 484 1.78 19.75 0.54
CA LEU A 484 2.96 19.90 1.39
C LEU A 484 2.68 19.53 2.85
N GLU A 485 1.56 19.95 3.41
CA GLU A 485 1.17 19.58 4.77
C GLU A 485 1.11 18.06 4.94
N THR A 486 0.45 17.34 4.00
CA THR A 486 0.38 15.89 4.03
C THR A 486 1.78 15.25 3.95
N ARG A 487 2.71 15.82 3.18
CA ARG A 487 4.09 15.35 3.13
C ARG A 487 4.84 15.64 4.44
N TRP A 488 4.65 16.79 5.03
CA TRP A 488 5.37 17.24 6.22
C TRP A 488 4.91 16.56 7.51
N ARG A 489 3.68 16.10 7.61
CA ARG A 489 3.22 15.29 8.75
C ARG A 489 4.16 14.14 9.08
N GLY A 490 4.69 13.45 8.07
CA GLY A 490 5.65 12.35 8.29
C GLY A 490 7.08 12.83 8.53
N VAL A 491 7.41 14.08 8.23
CA VAL A 491 8.76 14.64 8.39
C VAL A 491 9.03 15.08 9.82
N ARG A 492 8.03 15.58 10.54
CA ARG A 492 8.16 16.08 11.93
C ARG A 492 8.76 15.05 12.88
N GLN A 493 8.42 13.78 12.74
CA GLN A 493 8.90 12.69 13.59
C GLN A 493 10.37 12.33 13.35
N VAL A 494 11.02 12.95 12.37
CA VAL A 494 12.42 12.71 12.00
C VAL A 494 13.25 13.99 11.95
N PHE A 495 12.89 15.01 12.70
CA PHE A 495 13.57 16.31 12.75
C PHE A 495 14.87 16.25 13.56
N TRP A 496 15.90 15.62 12.98
CA TRP A 496 17.26 15.66 13.52
C TRP A 496 18.30 15.68 12.40
N GLY A 497 19.52 16.09 12.73
CA GLY A 497 20.67 16.05 11.83
C GLY A 497 20.41 16.74 10.48
N SER A 498 20.73 16.05 9.42
CA SER A 498 20.59 16.58 8.05
C SER A 498 19.13 16.77 7.62
N GLN A 499 18.19 16.02 8.20
CA GLN A 499 16.78 16.20 7.90
C GLN A 499 16.23 17.52 8.45
N LEU A 500 16.63 17.92 9.63
CA LEU A 500 16.24 19.21 10.21
C LEU A 500 16.70 20.36 9.31
N ARG A 501 17.96 20.34 8.86
CA ARG A 501 18.48 21.36 7.93
C ARG A 501 17.72 21.39 6.60
N GLN A 502 17.42 20.21 6.03
CA GLN A 502 16.64 20.12 4.79
C GLN A 502 15.23 20.71 4.97
N ALA A 503 14.58 20.39 6.08
CA ALA A 503 13.24 20.89 6.38
C ALA A 503 13.24 22.41 6.58
N GLN A 504 14.22 22.97 7.26
CA GLN A 504 14.38 24.42 7.45
C GLN A 504 14.55 25.15 6.10
N VAL A 505 15.42 24.62 5.20
CA VAL A 505 15.57 25.20 3.85
C VAL A 505 14.27 25.12 3.07
N THR A 506 13.59 23.98 3.13
CA THR A 506 12.31 23.79 2.42
C THR A 506 11.23 24.73 2.96
N ALA A 507 11.11 24.89 4.27
CA ALA A 507 10.17 25.81 4.91
C ALA A 507 10.46 27.25 4.48
N GLY A 508 11.71 27.71 4.60
CA GLY A 508 12.08 29.08 4.21
C GLY A 508 11.78 29.39 2.74
N VAL A 509 12.05 28.46 1.81
CA VAL A 509 11.69 28.64 0.39
C VAL A 509 10.18 28.79 0.22
N HIS A 510 9.36 27.94 0.86
CA HIS A 510 7.91 27.99 0.69
C HIS A 510 7.28 29.20 1.41
N GLU A 511 7.76 29.55 2.59
CA GLU A 511 7.30 30.72 3.33
C GLU A 511 7.64 32.01 2.57
N GLU A 512 8.89 32.19 2.15
CA GLU A 512 9.35 33.42 1.55
C GLU A 512 8.96 33.59 0.07
N LEU A 513 9.05 32.51 -0.75
CA LEU A 513 8.74 32.61 -2.18
C LEU A 513 7.25 32.41 -2.50
N PHE A 514 6.55 31.57 -1.74
CA PHE A 514 5.16 31.22 -2.02
C PHE A 514 4.18 31.78 -0.99
N ASN A 515 4.67 32.48 0.04
CA ASN A 515 3.86 33.11 1.08
C ASN A 515 2.89 32.14 1.77
N LEU A 516 3.38 30.93 2.05
CA LEU A 516 2.57 29.87 2.66
C LEU A 516 2.57 29.88 4.20
N ASP A 517 3.29 30.80 4.85
CA ASP A 517 3.42 30.96 6.29
C ASP A 517 2.08 31.07 7.03
N ARG A 518 1.09 31.69 6.40
CA ARG A 518 -0.27 31.86 6.95
C ARG A 518 -1.20 30.66 6.69
N GLN A 519 -0.76 29.68 5.89
CA GLN A 519 -1.58 28.55 5.48
C GLN A 519 -1.07 27.20 6.01
N LEU A 520 0.21 27.12 6.36
CA LEU A 520 0.84 25.92 6.93
C LEU A 520 0.89 26.08 8.45
N THR A 521 -0.13 25.62 9.14
CA THR A 521 -0.05 25.48 10.60
C THR A 521 0.88 24.34 10.95
N LEU A 522 1.98 24.65 11.66
CA LEU A 522 2.98 23.67 12.05
C LEU A 522 2.49 22.64 13.09
N ASP A 523 1.33 22.84 13.66
CA ASP A 523 0.75 22.01 14.73
C ASP A 523 -0.31 21.01 14.26
N GLY A 524 -0.72 21.04 13.00
CA GLY A 524 -1.65 20.06 12.43
C GLY A 524 -3.07 20.09 13.05
N SER A 525 -3.41 21.17 13.74
CA SER A 525 -4.75 21.40 14.27
C SER A 525 -5.66 22.01 13.18
N ARG A 526 -6.29 21.17 12.39
CA ARG A 526 -7.58 21.39 11.71
C ARG A 526 -8.43 20.14 11.79
#